data_17ec8e39bf54ff15fa7d688abe1627b8
#
_entry.id   17ec8e39bf54ff15fa7d688abe1627b8
#
_cell.length_a   1.000
_cell.length_b   1.000
_cell.length_c   1.000
_cell.angle_alpha   90.00
_cell.angle_beta   90.00
_cell.angle_gamma   90.00
#
_symmetry.space_group_name_H-M   'P 1'
#
loop_
_entity.id
_entity.type
_entity.pdbx_description
1 polymer ?
#
loop_
_entity_poly.entity_id
_entity_poly.type
_entity_poly.pdbx_seq_one_letter_code
_entity_poly.pdbx_strand_id
1 'polypeptide(L)'
;IVMVNDPVRKDMYRKLVNAGAVGFISIAGSPLDEGVDLVPRAYALPKNLPGEEKKEAGREAVNYDNRIPGVSIHYKDAIELVTKGASQVCLSVEQEIVTRTSRNVVARIEGTDKAEEILTLTAHYDSVPEGPGAYDNMSGAAIIMELCRYFHAHRPRRTMEFIWFGAEEKGLLGSQNYIKIHENELSAHRFNMNVDLAGQLVGGTVAGVTGDASVCSILTYMAHEIGIGMSTKNQIWGSDSNTFAWKGIPAMTLNRDGFGMH
;
A
#
# COMPACT_ATOMS: atom_id res chain seq x y z
N ILE A 1 -1.77 17.23 -25.51
CA ILE A 1 -1.79 15.96 -24.79
C ILE A 1 -0.38 15.40 -24.78
N VAL A 2 0.06 14.93 -23.62
CA VAL A 2 1.41 14.39 -23.42
C VAL A 2 1.32 12.90 -23.11
N MET A 3 2.15 12.09 -23.78
CA MET A 3 2.27 10.68 -23.48
C MET A 3 3.53 10.46 -22.63
N VAL A 4 3.41 9.71 -21.53
CA VAL A 4 4.49 9.44 -20.58
C VAL A 4 4.62 7.94 -20.33
N ASN A 5 5.87 7.47 -20.27
CA ASN A 5 6.19 6.06 -20.05
C ASN A 5 6.39 5.76 -18.55
N ASP A 6 5.54 6.36 -17.72
CA ASP A 6 5.57 6.16 -16.27
C ASP A 6 4.15 6.31 -15.70
N PRO A 7 3.85 5.68 -14.56
CA PRO A 7 2.62 5.94 -13.83
C PRO A 7 2.54 7.42 -13.42
N VAL A 8 1.43 8.07 -13.78
CA VAL A 8 1.22 9.48 -13.42
C VAL A 8 0.77 9.56 -11.97
N ARG A 9 1.73 9.67 -11.06
CA ARG A 9 1.50 9.97 -9.65
C ARG A 9 1.46 11.50 -9.41
N LYS A 10 1.17 11.92 -8.18
CA LYS A 10 1.00 13.32 -7.77
C LYS A 10 2.08 14.27 -8.30
N ASP A 11 3.36 13.90 -8.21
CA ASP A 11 4.46 14.76 -8.67
C ASP A 11 4.55 14.83 -10.20
N MET A 12 4.31 13.73 -10.92
CA MET A 12 4.26 13.75 -12.38
C MET A 12 3.06 14.55 -12.88
N TYR A 13 1.90 14.38 -12.25
CA TYR A 13 0.71 15.17 -12.58
C TYR A 13 0.96 16.69 -12.47
N ARG A 14 1.61 17.13 -11.37
CA ARG A 14 2.03 18.54 -11.21
C ARG A 14 2.93 19.01 -12.34
N LYS A 15 3.93 18.20 -12.72
CA LYS A 15 4.83 18.55 -13.83
C LYS A 15 4.07 18.72 -15.14
N LEU A 16 3.12 17.84 -15.42
CA LEU A 16 2.29 17.92 -16.63
C LEU A 16 1.42 19.18 -16.65
N VAL A 17 0.74 19.50 -15.55
CA VAL A 17 -0.08 20.71 -15.43
C VAL A 17 0.78 21.96 -15.57
N ASN A 18 1.91 22.04 -14.88
CA ASN A 18 2.82 23.18 -14.92
C ASN A 18 3.47 23.36 -16.32
N ALA A 19 3.63 22.28 -17.06
CA ALA A 19 4.10 22.33 -18.45
C ALA A 19 3.00 22.72 -19.45
N GLY A 20 1.78 23.01 -18.99
CA GLY A 20 0.67 23.41 -19.84
C GLY A 20 0.01 22.25 -20.62
N ALA A 21 0.17 21.01 -20.17
CA ALA A 21 -0.53 19.89 -20.76
C ALA A 21 -2.05 20.05 -20.58
N VAL A 22 -2.81 19.74 -21.62
CA VAL A 22 -4.29 19.77 -21.60
C VAL A 22 -4.90 18.39 -21.38
N GLY A 23 -4.06 17.37 -21.30
CA GLY A 23 -4.40 15.99 -21.04
C GLY A 23 -3.16 15.10 -21.12
N PHE A 24 -3.23 13.87 -20.63
CA PHE A 24 -2.10 12.94 -20.68
C PHE A 24 -2.54 11.50 -20.96
N ILE A 25 -1.59 10.75 -21.51
CA ILE A 25 -1.66 9.31 -21.72
C ILE A 25 -0.50 8.71 -20.94
N SER A 26 -0.78 7.86 -19.95
CA SER A 26 0.21 7.05 -19.23
C SER A 26 0.33 5.69 -19.91
N ILE A 27 1.54 5.19 -20.06
CA ILE A 27 1.76 3.86 -20.62
C ILE A 27 1.86 2.88 -19.45
N ALA A 28 1.10 1.80 -19.51
CA ALA A 28 1.11 0.71 -18.53
C ALA A 28 1.51 -0.62 -19.19
N GLY A 29 2.02 -1.53 -18.37
CA GLY A 29 2.49 -2.83 -18.83
C GLY A 29 3.90 -2.80 -19.41
N SER A 30 4.32 -3.92 -19.94
CA SER A 30 5.65 -4.18 -20.47
C SER A 30 5.55 -4.78 -21.88
N PRO A 31 6.58 -4.64 -22.71
CA PRO A 31 6.65 -5.33 -23.99
C PRO A 31 6.56 -6.85 -23.88
N LEU A 32 6.85 -7.38 -22.69
CA LEU A 32 6.88 -8.82 -22.40
C LEU A 32 5.54 -9.35 -21.87
N ASP A 33 4.57 -8.46 -21.57
CA ASP A 33 3.24 -8.85 -21.10
C ASP A 33 2.37 -9.32 -22.27
N GLU A 34 2.65 -10.51 -22.79
CA GLU A 34 1.83 -11.12 -23.82
C GLU A 34 0.55 -11.68 -23.19
N GLY A 35 -0.60 -11.16 -23.62
CA GLY A 35 -1.91 -11.71 -23.30
C GLY A 35 -2.58 -11.21 -22.03
N VAL A 36 -2.02 -10.24 -21.35
CA VAL A 36 -2.72 -9.52 -20.26
C VAL A 36 -3.45 -8.31 -20.86
N ASP A 37 -4.75 -8.41 -20.99
CA ASP A 37 -5.61 -7.29 -21.32
C ASP A 37 -5.66 -6.32 -20.14
N LEU A 38 -4.69 -5.43 -20.06
CA LEU A 38 -4.77 -4.31 -19.12
C LEU A 38 -5.91 -3.41 -19.58
N VAL A 39 -6.96 -3.36 -18.78
CA VAL A 39 -8.08 -2.46 -19.05
C VAL A 39 -7.57 -1.02 -18.97
N PRO A 40 -7.79 -0.20 -20.00
CA PRO A 40 -7.43 1.21 -19.96
C PRO A 40 -8.07 1.85 -18.73
N ARG A 41 -7.26 2.44 -17.86
CA ARG A 41 -7.75 3.13 -16.66
C ARG A 41 -7.93 4.61 -16.95
N ALA A 42 -9.09 5.13 -16.59
CA ALA A 42 -9.25 6.56 -16.43
C ALA A 42 -8.63 6.97 -15.10
N TYR A 43 -7.73 7.94 -15.12
CA TYR A 43 -7.22 8.51 -13.87
C TYR A 43 -8.34 9.27 -13.18
N ALA A 44 -8.72 8.81 -11.98
CA ALA A 44 -9.63 9.54 -11.13
C ALA A 44 -8.99 10.88 -10.78
N LEU A 45 -9.58 11.95 -11.27
CA LEU A 45 -9.18 13.29 -10.86
C LEU A 45 -9.52 13.42 -9.37
N PRO A 46 -8.54 13.72 -8.49
CA PRO A 46 -8.85 13.93 -7.10
C PRO A 46 -9.87 15.06 -7.00
N LYS A 47 -11.07 14.78 -6.52
CA LYS A 47 -11.94 15.85 -6.04
C LYS A 47 -11.26 16.43 -4.81
N ASN A 48 -11.44 17.76 -4.61
CA ASN A 48 -10.99 18.42 -3.39
C ASN A 48 -11.45 17.60 -2.20
N LEU A 49 -10.53 16.89 -1.56
CA LEU A 49 -10.81 16.30 -0.27
C LEU A 49 -10.95 17.48 0.70
N PRO A 50 -12.06 17.58 1.43
CA PRO A 50 -12.23 18.62 2.43
C PRO A 50 -11.05 18.54 3.42
N GLY A 51 -10.21 19.59 3.47
CA GLY A 51 -9.09 19.70 4.39
C GLY A 51 -7.68 19.62 3.79
N GLU A 52 -7.50 19.45 2.48
CA GLU A 52 -6.16 19.45 1.85
C GLU A 52 -5.57 20.84 1.57
N GLU A 53 -6.06 21.90 2.17
CA GLU A 53 -5.37 23.21 2.17
C GLU A 53 -4.17 23.28 3.13
N LYS A 54 -3.75 22.17 3.74
CA LYS A 54 -2.53 22.17 4.54
C LYS A 54 -1.32 22.21 3.61
N LYS A 55 -0.76 23.43 3.46
CA LYS A 55 0.56 23.65 2.90
C LYS A 55 1.56 22.71 3.56
N GLU A 56 1.97 21.66 2.88
CA GLU A 56 3.21 20.99 3.21
C GLU A 56 4.33 22.02 3.00
N ALA A 57 5.07 22.33 4.04
CA ALA A 57 6.11 23.35 4.01
C ALA A 57 7.06 23.10 2.83
N GLY A 58 7.14 24.08 1.92
CA GLY A 58 8.07 24.08 0.80
C GLY A 58 7.58 23.55 -0.54
N ARG A 59 6.31 23.16 -0.70
CA ARG A 59 5.74 22.74 -1.98
C ARG A 59 4.68 23.72 -2.47
N GLU A 60 4.78 24.12 -3.75
CA GLU A 60 3.75 24.96 -4.39
C GLU A 60 2.38 24.27 -4.33
N ALA A 61 1.35 25.02 -3.95
CA ALA A 61 -0.02 24.55 -3.97
C ALA A 61 -0.42 24.20 -5.41
N VAL A 62 -0.94 22.99 -5.61
CA VAL A 62 -1.52 22.64 -6.92
C VAL A 62 -2.90 23.28 -7.00
N ASN A 63 -3.10 24.14 -7.96
CA ASN A 63 -4.44 24.63 -8.28
C ASN A 63 -5.21 23.50 -8.97
N TYR A 64 -6.09 22.83 -8.22
CA TYR A 64 -6.91 21.73 -8.73
C TYR A 64 -8.05 22.18 -9.66
N ASP A 65 -8.24 23.48 -9.85
CA ASP A 65 -9.24 24.00 -10.79
C ASP A 65 -8.83 23.75 -12.25
N ASN A 66 -7.53 23.53 -12.51
CA ASN A 66 -6.97 23.20 -13.82
C ASN A 66 -6.75 21.69 -13.99
N ARG A 67 -7.74 20.89 -13.69
CA ARG A 67 -7.65 19.43 -13.85
C ARG A 67 -7.60 19.07 -15.33
N ILE A 68 -6.65 18.21 -15.69
CA ILE A 68 -6.51 17.68 -17.04
C ILE A 68 -6.92 16.21 -17.07
N PRO A 69 -7.66 15.78 -18.12
CA PRO A 69 -8.03 14.38 -18.28
C PRO A 69 -6.80 13.51 -18.54
N GLY A 70 -6.82 12.29 -18.03
CA GLY A 70 -5.77 11.33 -18.27
C GLY A 70 -6.31 9.91 -18.40
N VAL A 71 -5.62 9.12 -19.21
CA VAL A 71 -5.91 7.71 -19.41
C VAL A 71 -4.62 6.89 -19.29
N SER A 72 -4.74 5.64 -18.89
CA SER A 72 -3.67 4.67 -19.02
C SER A 72 -4.00 3.73 -20.19
N ILE A 73 -3.03 3.50 -21.05
CA ILE A 73 -3.15 2.55 -22.16
C ILE A 73 -2.05 1.50 -22.07
N HIS A 74 -2.28 0.36 -22.70
CA HIS A 74 -1.28 -0.68 -22.75
C HIS A 74 -0.08 -0.27 -23.62
N TYR A 75 1.10 -0.80 -23.30
CA TYR A 75 2.35 -0.54 -24.02
C TYR A 75 2.22 -0.79 -25.53
N LYS A 76 1.53 -1.87 -25.94
CA LYS A 76 1.29 -2.20 -27.36
C LYS A 76 0.49 -1.11 -28.08
N ASP A 77 -0.54 -0.56 -27.44
CA ASP A 77 -1.35 0.52 -28.00
C ASP A 77 -0.53 1.80 -28.14
N ALA A 78 0.33 2.08 -27.19
CA ALA A 78 1.24 3.22 -27.25
C ALA A 78 2.23 3.10 -28.44
N ILE A 79 2.79 1.91 -28.66
CA ILE A 79 3.65 1.63 -29.83
C ILE A 79 2.86 1.85 -31.11
N GLU A 80 1.64 1.35 -31.19
CA GLU A 80 0.80 1.52 -32.38
C GLU A 80 0.55 3.01 -32.70
N LEU A 81 0.21 3.81 -31.69
CA LEU A 81 0.04 5.25 -31.85
C LEU A 81 1.29 5.94 -32.40
N VAL A 82 2.46 5.60 -31.85
CA VAL A 82 3.74 6.17 -32.30
C VAL A 82 4.10 5.68 -33.71
N THR A 83 3.95 4.40 -33.99
CA THR A 83 4.30 3.81 -35.29
C THR A 83 3.41 4.36 -36.42
N LYS A 84 2.13 4.59 -36.15
CA LYS A 84 1.21 5.21 -37.10
C LYS A 84 1.40 6.73 -37.26
N GLY A 85 2.31 7.33 -36.48
CA GLY A 85 2.57 8.77 -36.51
C GLY A 85 1.35 9.58 -36.09
N ALA A 86 0.60 9.12 -35.09
CA ALA A 86 -0.57 9.82 -34.60
C ALA A 86 -0.21 11.24 -34.14
N SER A 87 -0.71 12.26 -34.84
CA SER A 87 -0.46 13.65 -34.55
C SER A 87 -1.59 14.32 -33.76
N GLN A 88 -2.74 13.67 -33.67
CA GLN A 88 -3.91 14.10 -32.92
C GLN A 88 -4.52 12.94 -32.16
N VAL A 89 -4.95 13.21 -30.94
CA VAL A 89 -5.69 12.25 -30.09
C VAL A 89 -6.88 12.98 -29.46
N CYS A 90 -7.96 12.24 -29.29
CA CYS A 90 -9.13 12.70 -28.53
C CYS A 90 -9.22 11.86 -27.26
N LEU A 91 -9.22 12.49 -26.09
CA LEU A 91 -9.46 11.83 -24.82
C LEU A 91 -10.90 12.10 -24.36
N SER A 92 -11.66 11.04 -24.17
CA SER A 92 -12.98 11.09 -23.54
C SER A 92 -12.95 10.23 -22.29
N VAL A 93 -13.24 10.81 -21.14
CA VAL A 93 -13.24 10.12 -19.84
C VAL A 93 -14.58 10.36 -19.17
N GLU A 94 -15.36 9.29 -19.03
CA GLU A 94 -16.59 9.30 -18.27
C GLU A 94 -16.36 8.61 -16.93
N GLN A 95 -16.70 9.29 -15.84
CA GLN A 95 -16.49 8.77 -14.48
C GLN A 95 -17.72 9.00 -13.61
N GLU A 96 -18.11 7.94 -12.92
CA GLU A 96 -19.10 8.03 -11.85
C GLU A 96 -18.39 7.99 -10.49
N ILE A 97 -18.76 8.90 -9.58
CA ILE A 97 -18.28 8.88 -8.21
C ILE A 97 -19.27 8.11 -7.36
N VAL A 98 -18.86 6.94 -6.92
CA VAL A 98 -19.67 6.05 -6.09
C VAL A 98 -19.08 5.98 -4.70
N THR A 99 -19.91 6.24 -3.68
CA THR A 99 -19.53 6.01 -2.28
C THR A 99 -19.65 4.52 -1.97
N ARG A 100 -18.61 3.93 -1.42
CA ARG A 100 -18.57 2.54 -0.95
C ARG A 100 -18.13 2.50 0.50
N THR A 101 -18.57 1.47 1.22
CA THR A 101 -18.16 1.21 2.60
C THR A 101 -17.18 0.04 2.60
N SER A 102 -16.02 0.24 3.20
CA SER A 102 -15.09 -0.82 3.55
C SER A 102 -15.12 -1.06 5.06
N ARG A 103 -14.59 -2.19 5.51
CA ARG A 103 -14.53 -2.57 6.92
C ARG A 103 -13.17 -3.14 7.25
N ASN A 104 -12.71 -2.92 8.48
CA ASN A 104 -11.65 -3.68 9.07
C ASN A 104 -12.23 -4.84 9.87
N VAL A 105 -11.53 -5.97 9.90
CA VAL A 105 -11.85 -7.09 10.78
C VAL A 105 -10.81 -7.11 11.88
N VAL A 106 -11.25 -7.15 13.14
CA VAL A 106 -10.36 -7.12 14.30
C VAL A 106 -10.65 -8.31 15.21
N ALA A 107 -9.61 -9.05 15.57
CA ALA A 107 -9.65 -10.07 16.60
C ALA A 107 -8.67 -9.70 17.71
N ARG A 108 -9.11 -9.78 18.97
CA ARG A 108 -8.29 -9.44 20.13
C ARG A 108 -8.16 -10.63 21.05
N ILE A 109 -6.94 -10.90 21.47
CA ILE A 109 -6.60 -11.95 22.45
C ILE A 109 -5.95 -11.25 23.63
N GLU A 110 -6.67 -11.24 24.76
CA GLU A 110 -6.17 -10.65 26.00
C GLU A 110 -4.90 -11.34 26.50
N GLY A 111 -3.92 -10.55 26.88
CA GLY A 111 -2.69 -11.01 27.48
C GLY A 111 -2.89 -11.61 28.88
N THR A 112 -1.84 -12.20 29.43
CA THR A 112 -1.87 -12.77 30.79
C THR A 112 -1.36 -11.79 31.85
N ASP A 113 -0.09 -11.45 31.83
CA ASP A 113 0.59 -10.64 32.87
C ASP A 113 1.03 -9.26 32.39
N LYS A 114 0.86 -8.96 31.11
CA LYS A 114 1.12 -7.66 30.49
C LYS A 114 -0.03 -7.27 29.55
N ALA A 115 -1.27 -7.48 30.01
CA ALA A 115 -2.46 -7.29 29.19
C ALA A 115 -2.67 -5.83 28.75
N GLU A 116 -2.09 -4.87 29.47
CA GLU A 116 -2.11 -3.43 29.15
C GLU A 116 -1.22 -3.05 27.96
N GLU A 117 -0.28 -3.90 27.58
CA GLU A 117 0.58 -3.69 26.41
C GLU A 117 0.02 -4.43 25.20
N ILE A 118 -0.09 -3.76 24.07
CA ILE A 118 -0.69 -4.30 22.85
C ILE A 118 0.38 -4.50 21.77
N LEU A 119 0.38 -5.68 21.16
CA LEU A 119 1.09 -5.99 19.92
C LEU A 119 0.05 -6.16 18.81
N THR A 120 0.24 -5.49 17.68
CA THR A 120 -0.65 -5.63 16.52
C THR A 120 0.00 -6.44 15.42
N LEU A 121 -0.74 -7.41 14.88
CA LEU A 121 -0.40 -8.13 13.66
C LEU A 121 -1.40 -7.73 12.60
N THR A 122 -0.92 -7.22 11.48
CA THR A 122 -1.76 -6.62 10.45
C THR A 122 -1.47 -7.16 9.06
N ALA A 123 -2.50 -7.20 8.23
CA ALA A 123 -2.42 -7.46 6.79
C ALA A 123 -3.67 -6.87 6.15
N HIS A 124 -3.62 -6.40 4.92
CA HIS A 124 -4.84 -6.05 4.22
C HIS A 124 -5.47 -7.27 3.54
N TYR A 125 -6.77 -7.20 3.25
CA TYR A 125 -7.51 -8.29 2.61
C TYR A 125 -8.20 -7.87 1.31
N ASP A 126 -8.15 -6.59 0.96
CA ASP A 126 -8.56 -6.12 -0.36
C ASP A 126 -7.44 -6.32 -1.39
N SER A 127 -7.79 -6.20 -2.65
CA SER A 127 -6.87 -6.32 -3.76
C SER A 127 -7.17 -5.29 -4.84
N VAL A 128 -6.24 -5.12 -5.78
CA VAL A 128 -6.49 -4.36 -7.00
C VAL A 128 -7.56 -5.06 -7.85
N PRO A 129 -8.39 -4.29 -8.59
CA PRO A 129 -9.50 -4.88 -9.37
C PRO A 129 -9.05 -5.90 -10.42
N GLU A 130 -7.83 -5.79 -10.92
CA GLU A 130 -7.29 -6.62 -12.00
C GLU A 130 -6.60 -7.89 -11.50
N GLY A 131 -6.35 -8.00 -10.18
CA GLY A 131 -5.66 -9.12 -9.57
C GLY A 131 -6.58 -9.98 -8.70
N PRO A 132 -6.31 -11.29 -8.61
CA PRO A 132 -7.05 -12.17 -7.70
C PRO A 132 -6.71 -11.95 -6.22
N GLY A 133 -5.68 -11.15 -5.91
CA GLY A 133 -5.26 -10.85 -4.54
C GLY A 133 -4.62 -12.01 -3.78
N ALA A 134 -4.25 -13.11 -4.47
CA ALA A 134 -3.76 -14.30 -3.79
C ALA A 134 -2.41 -14.08 -3.09
N TYR A 135 -1.51 -13.35 -3.72
CA TYR A 135 -0.22 -12.96 -3.19
C TYR A 135 -0.31 -11.61 -2.46
N ASP A 136 -0.91 -10.64 -3.10
CA ASP A 136 -1.16 -9.30 -2.59
C ASP A 136 -2.67 -9.09 -2.33
N ASN A 137 -3.17 -9.26 -1.07
CA ASN A 137 -2.37 -9.71 0.10
C ASN A 137 -3.13 -10.79 0.89
N MET A 138 -3.80 -11.74 0.20
CA MET A 138 -4.42 -12.87 0.88
C MET A 138 -3.35 -13.76 1.57
N SER A 139 -2.11 -13.74 1.06
CA SER A 139 -0.98 -14.45 1.70
C SER A 139 -0.72 -13.92 3.11
N GLY A 140 -0.60 -12.61 3.28
CA GLY A 140 -0.45 -11.99 4.61
C GLY A 140 -1.67 -12.20 5.48
N ALA A 141 -2.86 -12.04 4.90
CA ALA A 141 -4.12 -12.26 5.63
C ALA A 141 -4.23 -13.69 6.18
N ALA A 142 -3.82 -14.70 5.41
CA ALA A 142 -3.81 -16.10 5.86
C ALA A 142 -2.77 -16.35 6.97
N ILE A 143 -1.58 -15.75 6.85
CA ILE A 143 -0.52 -15.89 7.87
C ILE A 143 -1.00 -15.33 9.20
N ILE A 144 -1.54 -14.12 9.26
CA ILE A 144 -2.00 -13.55 10.53
C ILE A 144 -3.23 -14.28 11.08
N MET A 145 -4.05 -14.88 10.22
CA MET A 145 -5.17 -15.72 10.66
C MET A 145 -4.69 -16.98 11.37
N GLU A 146 -3.65 -17.64 10.83
CA GLU A 146 -3.08 -18.83 11.51
C GLU A 146 -2.36 -18.47 12.79
N LEU A 147 -1.67 -17.33 12.83
CA LEU A 147 -1.09 -16.81 14.07
C LEU A 147 -2.17 -16.48 15.11
N CYS A 148 -3.30 -15.93 14.70
CA CYS A 148 -4.45 -15.70 15.58
C CYS A 148 -4.96 -17.02 16.19
N ARG A 149 -5.10 -18.08 15.40
CA ARG A 149 -5.47 -19.40 15.88
C ARG A 149 -4.45 -19.96 16.89
N TYR A 150 -3.17 -19.83 16.56
CA TYR A 150 -2.09 -20.29 17.44
C TYR A 150 -2.13 -19.59 18.80
N PHE A 151 -2.20 -18.26 18.83
CA PHE A 151 -2.22 -17.49 20.06
C PHE A 151 -3.54 -17.59 20.83
N HIS A 152 -4.63 -17.93 20.17
CA HIS A 152 -5.86 -18.28 20.86
C HIS A 152 -5.69 -19.55 21.73
N ALA A 153 -4.96 -20.53 21.21
CA ALA A 153 -4.63 -21.75 21.95
C ALA A 153 -3.47 -21.57 22.95
N HIS A 154 -2.56 -20.62 22.69
CA HIS A 154 -1.35 -20.36 23.48
C HIS A 154 -1.31 -18.89 23.92
N ARG A 155 -2.06 -18.57 24.97
CA ARG A 155 -2.25 -17.19 25.41
C ARG A 155 -0.93 -16.44 25.61
N PRO A 156 -0.75 -15.29 24.96
CA PRO A 156 0.46 -14.49 25.06
C PRO A 156 0.51 -13.72 26.38
N ARG A 157 1.68 -13.20 26.73
CA ARG A 157 1.83 -12.32 27.90
C ARG A 157 1.19 -10.95 27.66
N ARG A 158 1.38 -10.38 26.44
CA ARG A 158 0.79 -9.11 26.01
C ARG A 158 -0.50 -9.35 25.25
N THR A 159 -1.40 -8.41 25.29
CA THR A 159 -2.58 -8.42 24.41
C THR A 159 -2.13 -8.38 22.96
N MET A 160 -2.72 -9.21 22.13
CA MET A 160 -2.49 -9.22 20.69
C MET A 160 -3.75 -8.86 19.95
N GLU A 161 -3.61 -7.96 19.00
CA GLU A 161 -4.66 -7.59 18.05
C GLU A 161 -4.25 -8.01 16.65
N PHE A 162 -5.13 -8.76 16.01
CA PHE A 162 -5.01 -9.19 14.63
C PHE A 162 -5.99 -8.38 13.80
N ILE A 163 -5.49 -7.63 12.83
CA ILE A 163 -6.29 -6.68 12.08
C ILE A 163 -6.13 -6.93 10.59
N TRP A 164 -7.23 -7.28 9.95
CA TRP A 164 -7.33 -7.35 8.50
C TRP A 164 -7.90 -6.03 8.01
N PHE A 165 -7.07 -5.24 7.36
CA PHE A 165 -7.46 -3.93 6.84
C PHE A 165 -8.16 -4.05 5.49
N GLY A 166 -9.19 -3.23 5.28
CA GLY A 166 -9.82 -3.07 3.99
C GLY A 166 -9.43 -1.74 3.35
N ALA A 167 -9.44 -1.68 2.04
CA ALA A 167 -9.11 -0.51 1.25
C ALA A 167 -7.67 0.02 1.46
N GLU A 168 -6.71 -0.88 1.61
CA GLU A 168 -5.28 -0.58 1.58
C GLU A 168 -4.88 -0.04 0.21
N GLU A 169 -5.29 -0.73 -0.85
CA GLU A 169 -5.06 -0.42 -2.26
C GLU A 169 -5.64 0.93 -2.73
N LYS A 170 -6.46 1.54 -1.89
CA LYS A 170 -7.01 2.89 -2.10
C LYS A 170 -6.28 3.95 -1.30
N GLY A 171 -5.10 3.61 -0.75
CA GLY A 171 -4.23 4.51 0.00
C GLY A 171 -4.33 4.36 1.50
N LEU A 172 -4.23 3.14 2.02
CA LEU A 172 -4.19 2.81 3.45
C LEU A 172 -5.43 3.28 4.23
N LEU A 173 -6.61 3.31 3.58
CA LEU A 173 -7.80 3.91 4.20
C LEU A 173 -8.25 3.17 5.44
N GLY A 174 -8.12 1.83 5.44
CA GLY A 174 -8.49 0.99 6.58
C GLY A 174 -7.63 1.27 7.81
N SER A 175 -6.33 1.23 7.66
CA SER A 175 -5.39 1.45 8.76
C SER A 175 -5.40 2.91 9.25
N GLN A 176 -5.52 3.90 8.35
CA GLN A 176 -5.70 5.29 8.75
C GLN A 176 -6.95 5.49 9.60
N ASN A 177 -8.06 4.87 9.21
CA ASN A 177 -9.30 4.96 9.97
C ASN A 177 -9.22 4.23 11.32
N TYR A 178 -8.54 3.07 11.38
CA TYR A 178 -8.26 2.36 12.61
C TYR A 178 -7.50 3.27 13.59
N ILE A 179 -6.40 3.83 13.17
CA ILE A 179 -5.57 4.74 13.96
C ILE A 179 -6.38 5.94 14.47
N LYS A 180 -7.25 6.50 13.64
CA LYS A 180 -8.10 7.63 14.02
C LYS A 180 -9.13 7.26 15.09
N ILE A 181 -9.77 6.11 14.96
CA ILE A 181 -10.81 5.66 15.91
C ILE A 181 -10.19 5.28 17.25
N HIS A 182 -9.00 4.64 17.24
CA HIS A 182 -8.31 4.15 18.43
C HIS A 182 -7.24 5.12 18.97
N GLU A 183 -7.31 6.40 18.62
CA GLU A 183 -6.25 7.39 18.97
C GLU A 183 -5.95 7.42 20.47
N ASN A 184 -6.95 7.25 21.31
CA ASN A 184 -6.80 7.26 22.78
C ASN A 184 -6.12 5.99 23.32
N GLU A 185 -6.05 4.91 22.55
CA GLU A 185 -5.47 3.63 22.95
C GLU A 185 -4.06 3.43 22.38
N LEU A 186 -3.60 4.30 21.48
CA LEU A 186 -2.33 4.14 20.78
C LEU A 186 -1.12 4.08 21.71
N SER A 187 -1.20 4.69 22.90
CA SER A 187 -0.14 4.64 23.90
C SER A 187 0.09 3.23 24.48
N ALA A 188 -0.88 2.33 24.38
CA ALA A 188 -0.76 0.95 24.77
C ALA A 188 -0.06 0.09 23.70
N HIS A 189 -0.05 0.50 22.44
CA HIS A 189 0.58 -0.24 21.35
C HIS A 189 2.10 -0.14 21.44
N ARG A 190 2.75 -1.29 21.51
CA ARG A 190 4.22 -1.40 21.66
C ARG A 190 4.93 -1.68 20.33
N PHE A 191 4.27 -2.41 19.44
CA PHE A 191 4.83 -2.75 18.13
C PHE A 191 3.72 -3.18 17.17
N ASN A 192 3.87 -2.79 15.90
CA ASN A 192 3.04 -3.28 14.81
C ASN A 192 3.87 -4.19 13.90
N MET A 193 3.38 -5.38 13.62
CA MET A 193 3.93 -6.33 12.66
C MET A 193 2.95 -6.48 11.50
N ASN A 194 3.27 -5.86 10.38
CA ASN A 194 2.50 -5.97 9.15
C ASN A 194 3.10 -7.04 8.25
N VAL A 195 2.26 -7.86 7.65
CA VAL A 195 2.65 -8.89 6.67
C VAL A 195 2.02 -8.53 5.34
N ASP A 196 2.87 -8.25 4.37
CA ASP A 196 2.43 -7.82 3.05
C ASP A 196 3.35 -8.40 1.98
N LEU A 197 2.76 -9.05 0.96
CA LEU A 197 3.51 -9.76 -0.07
C LEU A 197 4.41 -10.89 0.48
N ALA A 198 3.84 -11.79 1.28
CA ALA A 198 4.55 -12.94 1.83
C ALA A 198 4.18 -14.25 1.13
N GLY A 199 4.99 -15.30 1.33
CA GLY A 199 4.65 -16.65 0.90
C GLY A 199 5.12 -17.06 -0.50
N GLN A 200 5.85 -16.25 -1.24
CA GLN A 200 6.50 -16.69 -2.47
C GLN A 200 7.57 -17.76 -2.18
N LEU A 201 7.67 -18.75 -3.07
CA LEU A 201 8.70 -19.80 -2.96
C LEU A 201 10.11 -19.29 -3.26
N VAL A 202 10.21 -18.28 -4.12
CA VAL A 202 11.48 -17.69 -4.58
C VAL A 202 11.66 -16.32 -3.94
N GLY A 203 12.91 -15.92 -3.74
CA GLY A 203 13.26 -14.64 -3.12
C GLY A 203 13.69 -14.76 -1.65
N GLY A 204 14.10 -13.64 -1.07
CA GLY A 204 14.51 -13.52 0.32
C GLY A 204 13.41 -12.93 1.21
N THR A 205 13.40 -13.29 2.48
CA THR A 205 12.56 -12.60 3.47
C THR A 205 13.19 -11.27 3.82
N VAL A 206 12.41 -10.21 3.78
CA VAL A 206 12.87 -8.85 4.06
C VAL A 206 11.92 -8.18 5.05
N ALA A 207 12.46 -7.46 6.02
CA ALA A 207 11.69 -6.64 6.94
C ALA A 207 12.13 -5.17 6.84
N GLY A 208 11.19 -4.30 6.46
CA GLY A 208 11.31 -2.85 6.62
C GLY A 208 10.87 -2.48 8.03
N VAL A 209 11.74 -1.86 8.82
CA VAL A 209 11.52 -1.64 10.26
C VAL A 209 11.67 -0.16 10.58
N THR A 210 10.79 0.34 11.45
CA THR A 210 10.94 1.67 12.06
C THR A 210 11.09 1.54 13.57
N GLY A 211 11.69 2.55 14.18
CA GLY A 211 11.99 2.60 15.60
C GLY A 211 13.49 2.52 15.88
N ASP A 212 13.86 1.98 17.01
CA ASP A 212 15.26 1.86 17.39
C ASP A 212 16.01 0.87 16.46
N ALA A 213 17.24 1.22 16.07
CA ALA A 213 18.06 0.38 15.19
C ALA A 213 18.35 -1.01 15.78
N SER A 214 18.30 -1.17 17.10
CA SER A 214 18.43 -2.45 17.77
C SER A 214 17.36 -3.46 17.38
N VAL A 215 16.16 -2.99 16.98
CA VAL A 215 15.06 -3.86 16.52
C VAL A 215 15.49 -4.64 15.27
N CYS A 216 16.16 -4.00 14.31
CA CYS A 216 16.70 -4.68 13.14
C CYS A 216 17.66 -5.80 13.54
N SER A 217 18.58 -5.52 14.46
CA SER A 217 19.57 -6.50 14.94
C SER A 217 18.89 -7.69 15.63
N ILE A 218 17.91 -7.41 16.49
CA ILE A 218 17.14 -8.45 17.19
C ILE A 218 16.39 -9.34 16.19
N LEU A 219 15.69 -8.75 15.22
CA LEU A 219 14.95 -9.49 14.21
C LEU A 219 15.86 -10.37 13.35
N THR A 220 17.00 -9.83 12.91
CA THR A 220 17.99 -10.58 12.14
C THR A 220 18.55 -11.74 12.95
N TYR A 221 18.89 -11.52 14.21
CA TYR A 221 19.36 -12.55 15.12
C TYR A 221 18.32 -13.67 15.33
N MET A 222 17.07 -13.29 15.64
CA MET A 222 15.98 -14.25 15.85
C MET A 222 15.71 -15.08 14.59
N ALA A 223 15.71 -14.46 13.42
CA ALA A 223 15.52 -15.16 12.14
C ALA A 223 16.66 -16.17 11.90
N HIS A 224 17.91 -15.79 12.18
CA HIS A 224 19.06 -16.68 12.07
C HIS A 224 18.95 -17.89 13.02
N GLU A 225 18.53 -17.67 14.28
CA GLU A 225 18.37 -18.74 15.28
C GLU A 225 17.35 -19.81 14.85
N ILE A 226 16.34 -19.43 14.09
CA ILE A 226 15.32 -20.36 13.57
C ILE A 226 15.60 -20.82 12.13
N GLY A 227 16.79 -20.50 11.58
CA GLY A 227 17.21 -20.93 10.26
C GLY A 227 16.54 -20.18 9.09
N ILE A 228 15.97 -19.01 9.33
CA ILE A 228 15.37 -18.17 8.28
C ILE A 228 16.35 -17.09 7.86
N GLY A 229 16.73 -17.10 6.59
CA GLY A 229 17.49 -15.98 5.99
C GLY A 229 16.58 -14.77 5.87
N MET A 230 16.83 -13.74 6.69
CA MET A 230 16.09 -12.48 6.63
C MET A 230 17.05 -11.30 6.57
N SER A 231 16.79 -10.36 5.66
CA SER A 231 17.43 -9.05 5.66
C SER A 231 16.51 -8.01 6.30
N THR A 232 17.09 -7.11 7.09
CA THR A 232 16.36 -6.01 7.71
C THR A 232 16.83 -4.68 7.15
N LYS A 233 15.90 -3.73 6.98
CA LYS A 233 16.20 -2.37 6.55
C LYS A 233 15.53 -1.40 7.51
N ASN A 234 16.28 -0.42 8.00
CA ASN A 234 15.71 0.67 8.81
C ASN A 234 15.03 1.69 7.89
N GLN A 235 13.92 1.26 7.31
CA GLN A 235 13.05 2.11 6.49
C GLN A 235 11.65 1.53 6.49
N ILE A 236 10.68 2.41 6.29
CA ILE A 236 9.28 2.01 6.14
C ILE A 236 8.95 1.89 4.64
N TRP A 237 8.10 0.94 4.31
CA TRP A 237 7.56 0.78 2.96
C TRP A 237 6.09 1.21 2.92
N GLY A 238 5.56 1.46 1.72
CA GLY A 238 4.20 1.92 1.51
C GLY A 238 3.17 0.83 1.79
N SER A 239 2.95 0.50 3.06
CA SER A 239 1.96 -0.46 3.52
C SER A 239 1.36 -0.02 4.86
N ASP A 240 0.42 -0.77 5.43
CA ASP A 240 -0.37 -0.41 6.62
C ASP A 240 0.46 -0.10 7.86
N SER A 241 1.66 -0.68 8.00
CA SER A 241 2.60 -0.33 9.09
C SER A 241 2.97 1.15 9.14
N ASN A 242 2.88 1.86 8.01
CA ASN A 242 3.16 3.30 7.94
C ASN A 242 2.26 4.10 8.86
N THR A 243 0.99 3.73 8.96
CA THR A 243 0.02 4.49 9.74
C THR A 243 0.32 4.44 11.24
N PHE A 244 0.86 3.31 11.72
CA PHE A 244 1.37 3.18 13.08
C PHE A 244 2.67 3.96 13.28
N ALA A 245 3.60 3.84 12.35
CA ALA A 245 4.88 4.54 12.40
C ALA A 245 4.70 6.07 12.40
N TRP A 246 3.74 6.62 11.65
CA TRP A 246 3.43 8.05 11.66
C TRP A 246 2.92 8.56 13.01
N LYS A 247 2.45 7.66 13.87
CA LYS A 247 2.05 7.95 15.26
C LYS A 247 3.16 7.64 16.28
N GLY A 248 4.36 7.32 15.81
CA GLY A 248 5.51 7.02 16.67
C GLY A 248 5.51 5.61 17.27
N ILE A 249 4.61 4.73 16.82
CA ILE A 249 4.61 3.33 17.23
C ILE A 249 5.64 2.59 16.38
N PRO A 250 6.63 1.90 16.98
CA PRO A 250 7.56 1.08 16.23
C PRO A 250 6.80 0.05 15.38
N ALA A 251 7.19 -0.09 14.12
CA ALA A 251 6.46 -0.92 13.18
C ALA A 251 7.39 -1.62 12.21
N MET A 252 6.95 -2.75 11.68
CA MET A 252 7.63 -3.41 10.57
C MET A 252 6.63 -3.89 9.52
N THR A 253 7.08 -3.93 8.26
CA THR A 253 6.44 -4.72 7.22
C THR A 253 7.36 -5.86 6.84
N LEU A 254 6.85 -7.08 6.98
CA LEU A 254 7.49 -8.30 6.52
C LEU A 254 6.97 -8.61 5.12
N ASN A 255 7.89 -8.73 4.17
CA ASN A 255 7.57 -9.16 2.82
C ASN A 255 8.60 -10.16 2.29
N ARG A 256 8.37 -10.63 1.06
CA ARG A 256 9.34 -11.44 0.36
C ARG A 256 9.82 -10.69 -0.88
N ASP A 257 11.14 -10.49 -0.96
CA ASP A 257 11.79 -9.88 -2.12
C ASP A 257 11.83 -10.92 -3.25
N GLY A 258 10.98 -10.75 -4.26
CA GLY A 258 10.83 -11.69 -5.37
C GLY A 258 10.28 -11.02 -6.62
N PHE A 259 10.13 -11.78 -7.68
CA PHE A 259 9.67 -11.28 -8.99
C PHE A 259 8.18 -10.95 -8.99
N GLY A 260 7.87 -9.70 -9.29
CA GLY A 260 6.52 -9.20 -9.58
C GLY A 260 5.69 -8.88 -8.33
N MET A 261 5.29 -7.63 -8.21
CA MET A 261 4.43 -7.17 -7.11
C MET A 261 2.94 -7.15 -7.45
N HIS A 262 2.57 -7.28 -8.71
CA HIS A 262 1.15 -7.35 -9.15
C HIS A 262 1.01 -8.18 -10.41
#